data_58b99cc395b0cc0707563f80ebf50005
#
_entry.id   58b99cc395b0cc0707563f80ebf50005
#
_cell.length_a   1.000
_cell.length_b   1.000
_cell.length_c   1.000
_cell.angle_alpha   90.00
_cell.angle_beta   90.00
_cell.angle_gamma   90.00
#
_symmetry.space_group_name_H-M   'P 1'
#
loop_
_entity.id
_entity.type
_entity.pdbx_description
1 polymer ?
#
loop_
_entity_poly.entity_id
_entity_poly.type
_entity_poly.pdbx_seq_one_letter_code
_entity_poly.pdbx_strand_id
1 'polypeptide(L)'
;SKKLKISKFFTKICSMCGITKTINNFHWKVFNLRLSAECSACAIERDNVRYSASIHAYVKMLIKNKISDCKRGKRNKFISLNHDTFFKIWEQQYEKFGSICPYSGIEMTHQRGEGKIGTNASIDRFDSSLGYIPGNVVFCTNLTKSMKLDMDFEEFLVQCQTIAANRVDHSKIREYMQNLQGLRTMDHGPEDD
;
A
#
# COMPACT_ATOMS: atom_id res chain seq x y z
N SER A 1 -16.66 -20.46 8.52
CA SER A 1 -17.65 -19.54 9.11
C SER A 1 -18.72 -19.25 8.08
N LYS A 2 -19.95 -19.70 8.35
CA LYS A 2 -21.13 -19.43 7.52
C LYS A 2 -21.40 -17.92 7.61
N LYS A 3 -21.01 -17.15 6.58
CA LYS A 3 -21.60 -15.81 6.37
C LYS A 3 -23.09 -16.01 6.23
N LEU A 4 -23.87 -15.56 7.21
CA LEU A 4 -25.30 -15.46 7.05
C LEU A 4 -25.57 -14.71 5.74
N LYS A 5 -26.24 -15.35 4.80
CA LYS A 5 -26.81 -14.70 3.61
C LYS A 5 -27.93 -13.78 4.12
N ILE A 6 -27.56 -12.59 4.60
CA ILE A 6 -28.49 -11.56 5.01
C ILE A 6 -29.19 -11.10 3.74
N SER A 7 -30.51 -11.26 3.74
CA SER A 7 -31.38 -11.14 2.57
C SER A 7 -31.18 -9.77 1.89
N LYS A 8 -31.22 -9.78 0.56
CA LYS A 8 -31.17 -8.58 -0.31
C LYS A 8 -32.30 -7.56 -0.02
N PHE A 9 -33.22 -7.87 0.88
CA PHE A 9 -34.42 -7.10 1.18
C PHE A 9 -34.23 -6.06 2.31
N PHE A 10 -33.17 -6.16 3.13
CA PHE A 10 -32.95 -5.18 4.18
C PHE A 10 -32.20 -3.97 3.66
N THR A 11 -32.80 -2.81 3.79
CA THR A 11 -32.24 -1.52 3.36
C THR A 11 -32.05 -0.58 4.55
N LYS A 12 -31.19 0.40 4.38
CA LYS A 12 -30.93 1.47 5.34
C LYS A 12 -30.61 2.77 4.59
N ILE A 13 -31.05 3.90 5.13
CA ILE A 13 -30.70 5.23 4.63
C ILE A 13 -29.30 5.60 5.15
N CYS A 14 -28.42 6.02 4.24
CA CYS A 14 -27.11 6.54 4.59
C CYS A 14 -27.25 7.95 5.17
N SER A 15 -26.65 8.20 6.35
CA SER A 15 -26.68 9.51 6.99
C SER A 15 -25.90 10.60 6.25
N MET A 16 -24.99 10.23 5.33
CA MET A 16 -24.16 11.17 4.59
C MET A 16 -24.77 11.55 3.23
N CYS A 17 -25.14 10.56 2.40
CA CYS A 17 -25.67 10.84 1.06
C CYS A 17 -27.20 10.76 0.96
N GLY A 18 -27.92 10.40 2.03
CA GLY A 18 -29.39 10.31 2.04
C GLY A 18 -29.96 9.13 1.21
N ILE A 19 -29.13 8.36 0.52
CA ILE A 19 -29.59 7.29 -0.38
C ILE A 19 -29.91 6.04 0.42
N THR A 20 -31.07 5.43 0.13
CA THR A 20 -31.43 4.11 0.62
C THR A 20 -30.60 3.04 -0.09
N LYS A 21 -29.86 2.24 0.63
CA LYS A 21 -28.98 1.17 0.12
C LYS A 21 -29.21 -0.12 0.89
N THR A 22 -28.89 -1.25 0.28
CA THR A 22 -28.92 -2.54 0.98
C THR A 22 -27.92 -2.54 2.13
N ILE A 23 -28.19 -3.27 3.19
CA ILE A 23 -27.34 -3.32 4.40
C ILE A 23 -25.92 -3.82 4.10
N ASN A 24 -25.70 -4.53 2.99
CA ASN A 24 -24.35 -4.95 2.53
C ASN A 24 -23.45 -3.77 2.15
N ASN A 25 -24.02 -2.59 1.91
CA ASN A 25 -23.28 -1.34 1.67
C ASN A 25 -22.87 -0.61 2.96
N PHE A 26 -23.07 -1.21 4.12
CA PHE A 26 -22.73 -0.62 5.41
C PHE A 26 -21.79 -1.55 6.19
N HIS A 27 -20.86 -0.96 6.94
CA HIS A 27 -19.99 -1.74 7.81
C HIS A 27 -20.70 -2.14 9.10
N TRP A 28 -20.52 -3.39 9.52
CA TRP A 28 -20.93 -3.84 10.83
C TRP A 28 -19.96 -3.32 11.92
N LYS A 29 -20.52 -2.69 12.94
CA LYS A 29 -19.80 -2.30 14.15
C LYS A 29 -20.13 -3.31 15.24
N VAL A 30 -19.13 -3.63 16.07
CA VAL A 30 -19.28 -4.48 17.26
C VAL A 30 -20.01 -5.81 16.97
N PHE A 31 -19.26 -6.84 16.60
CA PHE A 31 -19.75 -8.24 16.46
C PHE A 31 -21.10 -8.41 15.74
N ASN A 32 -21.33 -7.67 14.66
CA ASN A 32 -22.56 -7.70 13.87
C ASN A 32 -23.84 -7.23 14.57
N LEU A 33 -23.73 -6.49 15.67
CA LEU A 33 -24.88 -5.98 16.41
C LEU A 33 -25.40 -4.61 15.92
N ARG A 34 -24.53 -3.83 15.22
CA ARG A 34 -24.90 -2.49 14.76
C ARG A 34 -24.26 -2.15 13.42
N LEU A 35 -25.04 -1.68 12.47
CA LEU A 35 -24.57 -1.11 11.21
C LEU A 35 -24.03 0.31 11.41
N SER A 36 -23.02 0.70 10.60
CA SER A 36 -22.57 2.09 10.51
C SER A 36 -23.71 3.02 10.08
N ALA A 37 -23.65 4.31 10.48
CA ALA A 37 -24.64 5.30 10.05
C ALA A 37 -24.47 5.66 8.56
N GLU A 38 -23.22 5.73 8.11
CA GLU A 38 -22.82 6.02 6.74
C GLU A 38 -22.56 4.75 5.94
N CYS A 39 -22.81 4.78 4.64
CA CYS A 39 -22.50 3.67 3.74
C CYS A 39 -20.98 3.60 3.47
N SER A 40 -20.51 2.44 3.00
CA SER A 40 -19.09 2.18 2.76
C SER A 40 -18.46 3.18 1.77
N ALA A 41 -19.19 3.58 0.73
CA ALA A 41 -18.70 4.57 -0.23
C ALA A 41 -18.48 5.95 0.42
N CYS A 42 -19.44 6.44 1.22
CA CYS A 42 -19.28 7.71 1.94
C CYS A 42 -18.18 7.65 3.01
N ALA A 43 -18.02 6.49 3.67
CA ALA A 43 -16.94 6.29 4.63
C ALA A 43 -15.56 6.34 3.95
N ILE A 44 -15.43 5.71 2.78
CA ILE A 44 -14.21 5.74 1.96
C ILE A 44 -13.90 7.17 1.53
N GLU A 45 -14.88 7.90 1.02
CA GLU A 45 -14.70 9.28 0.55
C GLU A 45 -14.29 10.22 1.71
N ARG A 46 -14.98 10.14 2.83
CA ARG A 46 -14.59 10.89 4.03
C ARG A 46 -13.15 10.58 4.47
N ASP A 47 -12.76 9.32 4.46
CA ASP A 47 -11.42 8.90 4.84
C ASP A 47 -10.38 9.32 3.79
N ASN A 48 -10.73 9.36 2.49
CA ASN A 48 -9.87 9.90 1.45
C ASN A 48 -9.59 11.38 1.70
N VAL A 49 -10.62 12.20 1.88
CA VAL A 49 -10.47 13.63 2.20
C VAL A 49 -9.63 13.83 3.45
N ARG A 50 -9.95 13.12 4.54
CA ARG A 50 -9.24 13.24 5.82
C ARG A 50 -7.75 12.94 5.71
N TYR A 51 -7.39 11.86 5.04
CA TYR A 51 -6.01 11.39 4.99
C TYR A 51 -5.20 11.99 3.84
N SER A 52 -5.85 12.63 2.86
CA SER A 52 -5.17 13.45 1.85
C SER A 52 -4.95 14.90 2.30
N ALA A 53 -5.45 15.29 3.46
CA ALA A 53 -5.33 16.67 3.96
C ALA A 53 -3.87 17.06 4.27
N SER A 54 -3.02 16.12 4.67
CA SER A 54 -1.59 16.34 4.89
C SER A 54 -0.83 15.02 4.92
N ILE A 55 0.48 15.09 4.64
CA ILE A 55 1.35 13.91 4.73
C ILE A 55 1.38 13.33 6.16
N HIS A 56 1.30 14.17 7.18
CA HIS A 56 1.22 13.72 8.57
C HIS A 56 -0.05 12.91 8.86
N ALA A 57 -1.21 13.37 8.36
CA ALA A 57 -2.47 12.64 8.49
C ALA A 57 -2.41 11.29 7.76
N TYR A 58 -1.81 11.27 6.57
CA TYR A 58 -1.59 10.05 5.79
C TYR A 58 -0.67 9.06 6.52
N VAL A 59 0.45 9.53 7.06
CA VAL A 59 1.39 8.69 7.81
C VAL A 59 0.76 8.12 9.08
N LYS A 60 -0.03 8.89 9.82
CA LYS A 60 -0.80 8.36 10.97
C LYS A 60 -1.70 7.18 10.58
N MET A 61 -2.34 7.25 9.42
CA MET A 61 -3.12 6.14 8.88
C MET A 61 -2.24 4.95 8.53
N LEU A 62 -1.08 5.17 7.86
CA LEU A 62 -0.14 4.09 7.52
C LEU A 62 0.33 3.34 8.77
N ILE A 63 0.72 4.07 9.82
CA ILE A 63 1.16 3.50 11.10
C ILE A 63 0.05 2.65 11.72
N LYS A 64 -1.17 3.19 11.82
CA LYS A 64 -2.33 2.48 12.35
C LYS A 64 -2.56 1.15 11.60
N ASN A 65 -2.54 1.20 10.27
CA ASN A 65 -2.74 0.03 9.43
C ASN A 65 -1.60 -0.98 9.62
N LYS A 66 -0.36 -0.52 9.68
CA LYS A 66 0.82 -1.36 9.88
C LYS A 66 0.74 -2.13 11.20
N ILE A 67 0.47 -1.43 12.30
CA ILE A 67 0.31 -2.04 13.63
C ILE A 67 -0.83 -3.07 13.61
N SER A 68 -1.96 -2.73 13.00
CA SER A 68 -3.11 -3.63 12.90
C SER A 68 -2.79 -4.89 12.07
N ASP A 69 -2.05 -4.75 10.97
CA ASP A 69 -1.67 -5.89 10.11
C ASP A 69 -0.68 -6.82 10.82
N CYS A 70 0.30 -6.28 11.55
CA CYS A 70 1.23 -7.07 12.34
C CYS A 70 0.51 -7.83 13.47
N LYS A 71 -0.40 -7.16 14.21
CA LYS A 71 -1.19 -7.78 15.28
C LYS A 71 -2.12 -8.91 14.78
N ARG A 72 -2.57 -8.84 13.53
CA ARG A 72 -3.40 -9.88 12.89
C ARG A 72 -2.59 -11.02 12.28
N GLY A 73 -1.27 -11.02 12.49
CA GLY A 73 -0.38 -12.04 11.90
C GLY A 73 -0.23 -11.94 10.38
N LYS A 74 -0.74 -10.88 9.76
CA LYS A 74 -0.52 -10.66 8.35
C LYS A 74 0.97 -10.42 8.10
N ARG A 75 1.62 -11.34 7.37
CA ARG A 75 3.03 -11.32 6.98
C ARG A 75 4.04 -11.66 8.08
N ASN A 76 3.62 -12.23 9.19
CA ASN A 76 4.52 -12.79 10.25
C ASN A 76 5.67 -11.85 10.67
N LYS A 77 5.43 -10.52 10.72
CA LYS A 77 6.45 -9.51 11.00
C LYS A 77 6.29 -9.00 12.43
N PHE A 78 7.38 -9.11 13.19
CA PHE A 78 7.44 -8.60 14.54
C PHE A 78 7.32 -7.07 14.57
N ILE A 79 6.63 -6.53 15.56
CA ILE A 79 6.51 -5.10 15.83
C ILE A 79 6.60 -4.84 17.34
N SER A 80 7.57 -4.04 17.78
CA SER A 80 7.71 -3.58 19.16
C SER A 80 7.22 -2.13 19.36
N LEU A 81 6.92 -1.42 18.27
CA LEU A 81 6.53 -0.02 18.29
C LEU A 81 5.03 0.13 18.55
N ASN A 82 4.66 1.02 19.46
CA ASN A 82 3.30 1.54 19.57
C ASN A 82 3.08 2.70 18.60
N HIS A 83 1.86 3.25 18.54
CA HIS A 83 1.52 4.32 17.60
C HIS A 83 2.37 5.59 17.82
N ASP A 84 2.56 5.99 19.07
CA ASP A 84 3.22 7.26 19.39
C ASP A 84 4.74 7.18 19.14
N THR A 85 5.37 6.08 19.51
CA THR A 85 6.79 5.84 19.21
C THR A 85 7.05 5.76 17.71
N PHE A 86 6.14 5.11 16.97
CA PHE A 86 6.22 5.03 15.52
C PHE A 86 6.08 6.41 14.85
N PHE A 87 5.16 7.23 15.39
CA PHE A 87 4.94 8.57 14.87
C PHE A 87 6.09 9.52 15.20
N LYS A 88 6.73 9.40 16.37
CA LYS A 88 7.97 10.13 16.70
C LYS A 88 9.12 9.83 15.72
N ILE A 89 9.28 8.59 15.27
CA ILE A 89 10.26 8.24 14.23
C ILE A 89 9.96 9.00 12.94
N TRP A 90 8.68 9.11 12.56
CA TRP A 90 8.28 9.92 11.41
C TRP A 90 8.63 11.39 11.61
N GLU A 91 8.31 11.98 12.74
CA GLU A 91 8.59 13.39 13.04
C GLU A 91 10.10 13.69 12.96
N GLN A 92 10.94 12.84 13.54
CA GLN A 92 12.41 12.96 13.46
C GLN A 92 12.92 12.83 12.02
N GLN A 93 12.38 11.89 11.25
CA GLN A 93 12.74 11.79 9.84
C GLN A 93 12.27 12.99 9.04
N TYR A 94 11.07 13.49 9.30
CA TYR A 94 10.51 14.66 8.62
C TYR A 94 11.27 15.94 8.94
N GLU A 95 11.71 16.11 10.18
CA GLU A 95 12.57 17.24 10.58
C GLU A 95 13.88 17.25 9.78
N LYS A 96 14.45 16.07 9.52
CA LYS A 96 15.74 15.94 8.82
C LYS A 96 15.62 16.01 7.30
N PHE A 97 14.60 15.42 6.71
CA PHE A 97 14.47 15.22 5.27
C PHE A 97 13.21 15.87 4.66
N GLY A 98 12.31 16.44 5.47
CA GLY A 98 11.01 16.91 5.00
C GLY A 98 10.16 15.75 4.44
N SER A 99 9.49 16.02 3.33
CA SER A 99 8.75 15.00 2.56
C SER A 99 9.63 14.17 1.62
N ILE A 100 10.96 14.36 1.64
CA ILE A 100 11.86 13.66 0.71
C ILE A 100 12.14 12.23 1.19
N CYS A 101 12.05 11.27 0.28
CA CYS A 101 12.40 9.88 0.53
C CYS A 101 13.92 9.74 0.76
N PRO A 102 14.37 9.25 1.93
CA PRO A 102 15.81 9.12 2.22
C PRO A 102 16.55 8.15 1.28
N TYR A 103 15.84 7.21 0.66
CA TYR A 103 16.45 6.24 -0.25
C TYR A 103 16.65 6.79 -1.67
N SER A 104 15.67 7.52 -2.19
CA SER A 104 15.64 7.89 -3.62
C SER A 104 15.71 9.38 -3.90
N GLY A 105 15.65 10.24 -2.87
CA GLY A 105 15.56 11.68 -3.07
C GLY A 105 14.26 12.20 -3.69
N ILE A 106 13.29 11.31 -3.95
CA ILE A 106 12.00 11.66 -4.54
C ILE A 106 11.05 12.16 -3.45
N GLU A 107 10.27 13.19 -3.74
CA GLU A 107 9.25 13.70 -2.81
C GLU A 107 8.15 12.66 -2.57
N MET A 108 7.85 12.38 -1.31
CA MET A 108 6.77 11.51 -0.91
C MET A 108 5.43 12.24 -0.96
N THR A 109 4.48 11.69 -1.71
CA THR A 109 3.10 12.17 -1.79
C THR A 109 2.17 11.41 -0.84
N HIS A 110 0.90 11.84 -0.77
CA HIS A 110 -0.09 11.26 0.14
C HIS A 110 -1.49 11.21 -0.47
N GLN A 111 -1.56 11.01 -1.77
CA GLN A 111 -2.82 10.96 -2.53
C GLN A 111 -3.59 9.66 -2.26
N ARG A 112 -4.91 9.75 -2.30
CA ARG A 112 -5.82 8.62 -2.08
C ARG A 112 -6.91 8.57 -3.14
N GLY A 113 -7.48 7.37 -3.33
CA GLY A 113 -8.58 7.17 -4.27
C GLY A 113 -8.17 6.68 -5.66
N GLU A 114 -6.90 6.81 -6.03
CA GLU A 114 -6.39 6.51 -7.38
C GLU A 114 -5.57 5.20 -7.45
N GLY A 115 -5.78 4.29 -6.52
CA GLY A 115 -5.03 3.03 -6.47
C GLY A 115 -3.64 3.15 -5.84
N LYS A 116 -2.66 2.37 -6.33
CA LYS A 116 -1.30 2.35 -5.80
C LYS A 116 -0.43 3.39 -6.52
N ILE A 117 -0.19 4.52 -5.88
CA ILE A 117 0.69 5.58 -6.39
C ILE A 117 2.12 5.32 -5.92
N GLY A 118 3.08 5.30 -6.87
CA GLY A 118 4.49 4.99 -6.62
C GLY A 118 5.18 5.97 -5.67
N THR A 119 4.87 7.27 -5.79
CA THR A 119 5.43 8.34 -4.97
C THR A 119 4.82 8.45 -3.57
N ASN A 120 3.66 7.85 -3.32
CA ASN A 120 3.04 7.90 -1.99
C ASN A 120 3.96 7.34 -0.91
N ALA A 121 3.93 8.00 0.26
CA ALA A 121 4.65 7.55 1.44
C ALA A 121 4.27 6.10 1.82
N SER A 122 5.25 5.37 2.27
CA SER A 122 5.13 4.00 2.75
C SER A 122 6.09 3.76 3.90
N ILE A 123 5.92 2.66 4.62
CA ILE A 123 6.78 2.28 5.75
C ILE A 123 7.61 1.08 5.33
N ASP A 124 8.91 1.21 5.42
CA ASP A 124 9.87 0.14 5.15
C ASP A 124 10.68 -0.23 6.39
N ARG A 125 11.36 -1.37 6.33
CA ARG A 125 12.38 -1.81 7.28
C ARG A 125 13.74 -1.62 6.63
N PHE A 126 14.66 -0.94 7.29
CA PHE A 126 16.01 -0.75 6.78
C PHE A 126 16.68 -2.11 6.55
N ASP A 127 16.71 -2.93 7.57
CA ASP A 127 17.07 -4.36 7.51
C ASP A 127 15.79 -5.19 7.48
N SER A 128 15.59 -5.93 6.41
CA SER A 128 14.38 -6.75 6.18
C SER A 128 14.34 -8.02 7.03
N SER A 129 15.46 -8.45 7.60
CA SER A 129 15.53 -9.59 8.52
C SER A 129 14.93 -9.26 9.89
N LEU A 130 14.98 -7.98 10.28
CA LEU A 130 14.44 -7.47 11.54
C LEU A 130 12.97 -7.06 11.41
N GLY A 131 12.32 -6.83 12.54
CA GLY A 131 10.95 -6.32 12.63
C GLY A 131 10.85 -4.79 12.52
N TYR A 132 9.65 -4.28 12.78
CA TYR A 132 9.42 -2.85 12.98
C TYR A 132 9.79 -2.48 14.42
N ILE A 133 11.06 -2.17 14.61
CA ILE A 133 11.69 -1.82 15.89
C ILE A 133 12.34 -0.43 15.79
N PRO A 134 12.65 0.25 16.90
CA PRO A 134 13.43 1.47 16.88
C PRO A 134 14.75 1.27 16.11
N GLY A 135 15.12 2.25 15.28
CA GLY A 135 16.33 2.19 14.44
C GLY A 135 16.20 1.38 13.14
N ASN A 136 15.09 0.66 12.93
CA ASN A 136 14.88 -0.16 11.72
C ASN A 136 13.67 0.27 10.88
N VAL A 137 13.15 1.47 11.08
CA VAL A 137 12.00 1.98 10.33
C VAL A 137 12.39 3.18 9.51
N VAL A 138 12.03 3.15 8.22
CA VAL A 138 12.20 4.25 7.28
C VAL A 138 10.87 4.52 6.57
N PHE A 139 10.51 5.79 6.48
CA PHE A 139 9.41 6.24 5.62
C PHE A 139 10.00 6.59 4.26
N CYS A 140 9.51 5.94 3.23
CA CYS A 140 10.03 6.05 1.86
C CYS A 140 8.88 6.02 0.86
N THR A 141 9.16 6.20 -0.43
CA THR A 141 8.11 6.05 -1.46
C THR A 141 7.69 4.59 -1.62
N ASN A 142 6.43 4.37 -2.02
CA ASN A 142 5.92 3.04 -2.35
C ASN A 142 6.74 2.34 -3.44
N LEU A 143 7.23 3.11 -4.42
CA LEU A 143 8.04 2.58 -5.51
C LEU A 143 9.35 2.02 -4.98
N THR A 144 10.12 2.84 -4.25
CA THR A 144 11.42 2.42 -3.68
C THR A 144 11.28 1.21 -2.77
N LYS A 145 10.27 1.22 -1.90
CA LYS A 145 9.96 0.05 -1.08
C LYS A 145 9.65 -1.20 -1.90
N SER A 146 8.91 -1.03 -3.00
CA SER A 146 8.56 -2.16 -3.88
C SER A 146 9.76 -2.68 -4.67
N MET A 147 10.75 -1.83 -4.97
CA MET A 147 12.00 -2.24 -5.59
C MET A 147 12.92 -2.97 -4.58
N LYS A 148 13.03 -2.44 -3.35
CA LYS A 148 13.86 -3.02 -2.30
C LYS A 148 13.35 -4.41 -1.84
N LEU A 149 12.04 -4.60 -1.75
CA LEU A 149 11.42 -5.85 -1.27
C LEU A 149 11.97 -6.28 0.11
N ASP A 150 12.56 -7.47 0.18
CA ASP A 150 13.12 -8.05 1.39
C ASP A 150 14.67 -7.97 1.45
N MET A 151 15.33 -7.28 0.50
CA MET A 151 16.75 -6.93 0.58
C MET A 151 17.02 -6.02 1.77
N ASP A 152 18.21 -6.06 2.36
CA ASP A 152 18.68 -4.98 3.20
C ASP A 152 19.03 -3.72 2.37
N PHE A 153 19.34 -2.61 3.02
CA PHE A 153 19.56 -1.36 2.30
C PHE A 153 20.85 -1.39 1.46
N GLU A 154 21.92 -1.97 1.97
CA GLU A 154 23.22 -2.02 1.27
C GLU A 154 23.13 -2.93 0.04
N GLU A 155 22.51 -4.10 0.18
CA GLU A 155 22.24 -5.01 -0.93
C GLU A 155 21.40 -4.31 -2.01
N PHE A 156 20.33 -3.61 -1.61
CA PHE A 156 19.50 -2.86 -2.54
C PHE A 156 20.28 -1.77 -3.28
N LEU A 157 21.13 -1.01 -2.56
CA LEU A 157 21.96 0.03 -3.15
C LEU A 157 22.93 -0.53 -4.20
N VAL A 158 23.60 -1.63 -3.89
CA VAL A 158 24.49 -2.34 -4.81
C VAL A 158 23.74 -2.77 -6.08
N GLN A 159 22.54 -3.34 -5.94
CA GLN A 159 21.72 -3.73 -7.10
C GLN A 159 21.33 -2.52 -7.96
N CYS A 160 20.92 -1.41 -7.35
CA CYS A 160 20.60 -0.17 -8.07
C CYS A 160 21.81 0.36 -8.86
N GLN A 161 22.98 0.36 -8.24
CA GLN A 161 24.25 0.80 -8.89
C GLN A 161 24.64 -0.13 -10.03
N THR A 162 24.50 -1.43 -9.85
CA THR A 162 24.81 -2.45 -10.86
C THR A 162 23.89 -2.26 -12.08
N ILE A 163 22.59 -2.08 -11.86
CA ILE A 163 21.62 -1.84 -12.94
C ILE A 163 21.93 -0.53 -13.66
N ALA A 164 22.22 0.54 -12.92
CA ALA A 164 22.55 1.85 -13.49
C ALA A 164 23.87 1.86 -14.27
N ALA A 165 24.84 1.06 -13.83
CA ALA A 165 26.13 0.91 -14.50
C ALA A 165 26.07 -0.01 -15.73
N ASN A 166 25.04 -0.83 -15.84
CA ASN A 166 24.88 -1.76 -16.95
C ASN A 166 24.56 -1.00 -18.24
N ARG A 167 25.54 -1.01 -19.16
CA ARG A 167 25.43 -0.37 -20.49
C ARG A 167 25.00 -1.35 -21.58
N VAL A 168 24.32 -2.43 -21.23
CA VAL A 168 23.76 -3.34 -22.25
C VAL A 168 22.80 -2.55 -23.12
N ASP A 169 22.95 -2.76 -24.42
CA ASP A 169 22.03 -2.19 -25.40
C ASP A 169 20.62 -2.75 -25.21
N HIS A 170 19.76 -1.94 -24.63
CA HIS A 170 18.38 -2.33 -24.36
C HIS A 170 17.56 -2.63 -25.62
N SER A 171 18.08 -2.27 -26.82
CA SER A 171 17.46 -2.66 -28.11
C SER A 171 17.46 -4.17 -28.29
N LYS A 172 18.54 -4.85 -27.90
CA LYS A 172 18.66 -6.31 -27.98
C LYS A 172 17.63 -7.03 -27.09
N ILE A 173 17.30 -6.49 -25.93
CA ILE A 173 16.25 -7.04 -25.07
C ILE A 173 14.90 -6.88 -25.73
N ARG A 174 14.63 -5.71 -26.33
CA ARG A 174 13.36 -5.46 -27.05
C ARG A 174 13.20 -6.38 -28.26
N GLU A 175 14.24 -6.53 -29.05
CA GLU A 175 14.27 -7.44 -30.19
C GLU A 175 14.00 -8.89 -29.76
N TYR A 176 14.71 -9.36 -28.71
CA TYR A 176 14.47 -10.68 -28.13
C TYR A 176 13.01 -10.87 -27.69
N MET A 177 12.43 -9.89 -26.97
CA MET A 177 11.04 -9.96 -26.53
C MET A 177 10.05 -9.94 -27.68
N GLN A 178 10.31 -9.19 -28.76
CA GLN A 178 9.48 -9.16 -29.98
C GLN A 178 9.51 -10.54 -30.68
N ASN A 179 10.67 -11.17 -30.77
CA ASN A 179 10.79 -12.51 -31.35
C ASN A 179 10.00 -13.55 -30.54
N LEU A 180 9.98 -13.43 -29.20
CA LEU A 180 9.18 -14.32 -28.34
C LEU A 180 7.65 -14.08 -28.52
N GLN A 181 7.22 -12.87 -28.78
CA GLN A 181 5.81 -12.59 -29.07
C GLN A 181 5.36 -13.23 -30.38
N GLY A 182 6.22 -13.28 -31.41
CA GLY A 182 5.96 -14.01 -32.64
C GLY A 182 5.73 -15.51 -32.45
N LEU A 183 6.36 -16.13 -31.46
CA LEU A 183 6.17 -17.54 -31.14
C LEU A 183 4.79 -17.82 -30.50
N ARG A 184 4.23 -16.89 -29.73
CA ARG A 184 2.90 -17.03 -29.12
C ARG A 184 1.75 -17.06 -30.15
N THR A 185 1.93 -16.44 -31.30
CA THR A 185 0.91 -16.41 -32.37
C THR A 185 0.92 -17.69 -33.20
N MET A 186 1.94 -18.54 -33.11
CA MET A 186 2.05 -19.82 -33.83
C MET A 186 1.40 -20.98 -33.07
N ASP A 187 1.11 -20.82 -31.78
CA ASP A 187 0.57 -21.91 -30.93
C ASP A 187 -0.96 -22.01 -30.93
N HIS A 188 -1.65 -21.08 -31.60
CA HIS A 188 -3.06 -21.19 -31.92
C HIS A 188 -3.21 -21.66 -33.38
N GLY A 189 -3.04 -22.98 -33.55
CA GLY A 189 -3.45 -23.65 -34.79
C GLY A 189 -4.95 -23.41 -35.02
N PRO A 190 -5.43 -23.51 -36.30
CA PRO A 190 -6.84 -23.33 -36.57
C PRO A 190 -7.65 -24.32 -35.76
N GLU A 191 -8.64 -23.82 -35.01
CA GLU A 191 -9.68 -24.67 -34.45
C GLU A 191 -10.38 -25.31 -35.65
N ASP A 192 -10.23 -26.63 -35.79
CA ASP A 192 -10.97 -27.40 -36.80
C ASP A 192 -12.46 -27.27 -36.50
N ASP A 193 -13.21 -26.75 -37.47
CA ASP A 193 -14.68 -26.70 -37.53
C ASP A 193 -15.30 -28.13 -37.58
#